data_4da3dbaf5a3e106134556fdf7faba470
#
_entry.id   4da3dbaf5a3e106134556fdf7faba470
#
_cell.length_a   1.000
_cell.length_b   1.000
_cell.length_c   1.000
_cell.angle_alpha   90.00
_cell.angle_beta   90.00
_cell.angle_gamma   90.00
#
_symmetry.space_group_name_H-M   'P 1'
#
loop_
_entity.id
_entity.type
_entity.pdbx_description
1 polymer ?
#
loop_
_entity_poly.entity_id
_entity_poly.type
_entity_poly.pdbx_seq_one_letter_code
_entity_poly.pdbx_strand_id
1 'polypeptide(L)'
;MRTFRDRIRHTILFEIIALAFVVVGGSWIIGRPMEIIGALSLMFSALAMGWNLLFNWLFDIWDRKYRAFAKRGFVVRAIHASLFELSMVIAGLFLVSWWLGVTYWEAFIIDVGFSAFFLLYAYGFNWA
;
A
#
# COMPACT_ATOMS: atom_id res chain seq x y z
N MET A 1 -24.84 9.89 -5.38
CA MET A 1 -23.79 10.21 -4.41
C MET A 1 -23.80 9.19 -3.27
N ARG A 2 -22.65 8.64 -2.94
CA ARG A 2 -22.58 7.63 -1.89
C ARG A 2 -22.70 8.29 -0.52
N THR A 3 -23.47 7.69 0.36
CA THR A 3 -23.58 8.12 1.75
C THR A 3 -22.33 7.71 2.53
N PHE A 4 -22.17 8.24 3.74
CA PHE A 4 -21.07 7.83 4.62
C PHE A 4 -21.11 6.34 4.91
N ARG A 5 -22.32 5.77 5.11
CA ARG A 5 -22.48 4.32 5.29
C ARG A 5 -21.99 3.54 4.08
N ASP A 6 -22.31 4.00 2.89
CA ASP A 6 -21.89 3.31 1.67
C ASP A 6 -20.38 3.31 1.51
N ARG A 7 -19.72 4.42 1.89
CA ARG A 7 -18.27 4.51 1.85
C ARG A 7 -17.61 3.54 2.84
N ILE A 8 -18.15 3.44 4.05
CA ILE A 8 -17.65 2.51 5.06
C ILE A 8 -17.83 1.08 4.58
N ARG A 9 -19.01 0.74 4.07
CA ARG A 9 -19.30 -0.59 3.54
C ARG A 9 -18.33 -0.94 2.41
N HIS A 10 -18.14 -0.01 1.48
CA HIS A 10 -17.23 -0.21 0.35
C HIS A 10 -15.81 -0.47 0.84
N THR A 11 -15.32 0.32 1.77
CA THR A 11 -13.98 0.18 2.32
C THR A 11 -13.82 -1.15 3.04
N ILE A 12 -14.78 -1.53 3.87
CA ILE A 12 -14.72 -2.80 4.61
C ILE A 12 -14.73 -3.99 3.65
N LEU A 13 -15.62 -3.98 2.66
CA LEU A 13 -15.67 -5.04 1.66
C LEU A 13 -14.38 -5.12 0.86
N PHE A 14 -13.83 -3.97 0.46
CA PHE A 14 -12.58 -3.91 -0.26
C PHE A 14 -11.45 -4.58 0.53
N GLU A 15 -11.32 -4.22 1.80
CA GLU A 15 -10.25 -4.76 2.65
C GLU A 15 -10.44 -6.24 2.94
N ILE A 16 -11.65 -6.68 3.24
CA ILE A 16 -11.92 -8.09 3.56
C ILE A 16 -11.65 -8.98 2.36
N ILE A 17 -12.15 -8.59 1.18
CA ILE A 17 -11.98 -9.37 -0.04
C ILE A 17 -10.50 -9.36 -0.45
N ALA A 18 -9.83 -8.21 -0.38
CA ALA A 18 -8.40 -8.11 -0.68
C ALA A 18 -7.57 -8.98 0.24
N LEU A 19 -7.87 -8.96 1.55
CA LEU A 19 -7.16 -9.77 2.52
C LEU A 19 -7.35 -11.26 2.22
N ALA A 20 -8.57 -11.68 1.89
CA ALA A 20 -8.84 -13.07 1.55
C ALA A 20 -8.02 -13.51 0.34
N PHE A 21 -7.98 -12.71 -0.73
CA PHE A 21 -7.19 -13.02 -1.92
C PHE A 21 -5.69 -13.10 -1.60
N VAL A 22 -5.18 -12.14 -0.84
CA VAL A 22 -3.76 -12.09 -0.49
C VAL A 22 -3.38 -13.28 0.39
N VAL A 23 -4.19 -13.60 1.40
CA VAL A 23 -3.88 -14.69 2.33
C VAL A 23 -3.88 -16.03 1.60
N VAL A 24 -4.94 -16.32 0.83
CA VAL A 24 -5.05 -17.59 0.12
C VAL A 24 -4.06 -17.68 -1.02
N GLY A 25 -4.05 -16.68 -1.89
CA GLY A 25 -3.15 -16.66 -3.05
C GLY A 25 -1.70 -16.55 -2.66
N GLY A 26 -1.39 -15.68 -1.71
CA GLY A 26 -0.02 -15.47 -1.22
C GLY A 26 0.52 -16.70 -0.54
N SER A 27 -0.29 -17.36 0.30
CA SER A 27 0.11 -18.60 0.96
C SER A 27 0.46 -19.68 -0.06
N TRP A 28 -0.36 -19.81 -1.09
CA TRP A 28 -0.15 -20.81 -2.14
C TRP A 28 1.09 -20.49 -2.97
N ILE A 29 1.26 -19.25 -3.41
CA ILE A 29 2.37 -18.84 -4.29
C ILE A 29 3.69 -18.79 -3.53
N ILE A 30 3.70 -18.22 -2.33
CA ILE A 30 4.91 -18.03 -1.54
C ILE A 30 5.28 -19.31 -0.79
N GLY A 31 4.31 -20.18 -0.52
CA GLY A 31 4.54 -21.44 0.17
C GLY A 31 4.68 -21.28 1.69
N ARG A 32 4.06 -20.25 2.27
CA ARG A 32 4.06 -20.00 3.71
C ARG A 32 2.65 -20.21 4.27
N PRO A 33 2.53 -20.56 5.58
CA PRO A 33 1.21 -20.71 6.20
C PRO A 33 0.35 -19.45 6.10
N MET A 34 -0.96 -19.64 6.04
CA MET A 34 -1.90 -18.53 5.93
C MET A 34 -1.78 -17.53 7.07
N GLU A 35 -1.51 -18.00 8.29
CA GLU A 35 -1.32 -17.12 9.44
C GLU A 35 -0.14 -16.18 9.24
N ILE A 36 0.94 -16.67 8.64
CA ILE A 36 2.15 -15.88 8.39
C ILE A 36 1.87 -14.82 7.32
N ILE A 37 1.20 -15.20 6.24
CA ILE A 37 0.86 -14.27 5.16
C ILE A 37 -0.19 -13.26 5.63
N GLY A 38 -1.18 -13.72 6.42
CA GLY A 38 -2.19 -12.84 6.99
C GLY A 38 -1.59 -11.80 7.92
N ALA A 39 -0.68 -12.20 8.79
CA ALA A 39 0.03 -11.28 9.68
C ALA A 39 0.86 -10.27 8.89
N LEU A 40 1.56 -10.73 7.83
CA LEU A 40 2.32 -9.85 6.96
C LEU A 40 1.40 -8.81 6.29
N SER A 41 0.24 -9.25 5.80
CA SER A 41 -0.72 -8.36 5.15
C SER A 41 -1.23 -7.28 6.11
N LEU A 42 -1.53 -7.66 7.35
CA LEU A 42 -1.97 -6.70 8.36
C LEU A 42 -0.86 -5.71 8.72
N MET A 43 0.37 -6.19 8.87
CA MET A 43 1.53 -5.32 9.13
C MET A 43 1.78 -4.38 7.95
N PHE A 44 1.64 -4.87 6.74
CA PHE A 44 1.83 -4.06 5.53
C PHE A 44 0.77 -2.98 5.43
N SER A 45 -0.49 -3.31 5.75
CA SER A 45 -1.57 -2.33 5.78
C SER A 45 -1.33 -1.25 6.83
N ALA A 46 -0.88 -1.64 8.02
CA ALA A 46 -0.55 -0.69 9.07
C ALA A 46 0.61 0.21 8.65
N LEU A 47 1.64 -0.37 8.03
CA LEU A 47 2.78 0.39 7.50
C LEU A 47 2.30 1.38 6.44
N ALA A 48 1.45 0.94 5.52
CA ALA A 48 0.96 1.80 4.44
C ALA A 48 0.16 2.98 4.99
N MET A 49 -0.72 2.73 5.96
CA MET A 49 -1.49 3.80 6.58
C MET A 49 -0.60 4.78 7.33
N GLY A 50 0.31 4.27 8.15
CA GLY A 50 1.24 5.12 8.90
C GLY A 50 2.16 5.90 7.99
N TRP A 51 2.68 5.24 6.96
CA TRP A 51 3.56 5.90 5.99
C TRP A 51 2.82 6.97 5.19
N ASN A 52 1.59 6.68 4.80
CA ASN A 52 0.76 7.64 4.09
C ASN A 52 0.55 8.92 4.92
N LEU A 53 0.21 8.77 6.21
CA LEU A 53 0.02 9.90 7.10
C LEU A 53 1.31 10.69 7.28
N LEU A 54 2.42 9.99 7.56
CA LEU A 54 3.72 10.64 7.78
C LEU A 54 4.20 11.34 6.52
N PHE A 55 4.11 10.67 5.37
CA PHE A 55 4.59 11.21 4.10
C PHE A 55 3.81 12.46 3.70
N ASN A 56 2.48 12.41 3.82
CA ASN A 56 1.64 13.56 3.49
C ASN A 56 1.91 14.74 4.44
N TRP A 57 2.13 14.44 5.72
CA TRP A 57 2.46 15.48 6.68
C TRP A 57 3.79 16.17 6.34
N LEU A 58 4.82 15.38 6.04
CA LEU A 58 6.13 15.90 5.65
C LEU A 58 6.05 16.68 4.34
N PHE A 59 5.29 16.18 3.38
CA PHE A 59 5.12 16.86 2.09
C PHE A 59 4.38 18.18 2.26
N ASP A 60 3.38 18.22 3.13
CA ASP A 60 2.64 19.45 3.42
C ASP A 60 3.53 20.51 4.10
N ILE A 61 4.43 20.09 4.99
CA ILE A 61 5.43 21.00 5.59
C ILE A 61 6.30 21.60 4.51
N TRP A 62 6.82 20.75 3.61
CA TRP A 62 7.65 21.21 2.48
C TRP A 62 6.88 22.17 1.58
N ASP A 63 5.64 21.82 1.25
CA ASP A 63 4.78 22.63 0.38
C ASP A 63 4.52 24.00 1.00
N ARG A 64 4.21 24.04 2.29
CA ARG A 64 4.00 25.29 3.03
C ARG A 64 5.25 26.15 3.03
N LYS A 65 6.41 25.53 3.28
CA LYS A 65 7.67 26.26 3.45
C LYS A 65 8.19 26.81 2.12
N TYR A 66 8.11 26.03 1.04
CA TYR A 66 8.77 26.36 -0.21
C TYR A 66 7.81 26.81 -1.31
N ARG A 67 6.54 26.45 -1.23
CA ARG A 67 5.55 26.78 -2.24
C ARG A 67 4.40 27.61 -1.73
N ALA A 68 4.31 27.85 -0.43
CA ALA A 68 3.25 28.64 0.21
C ALA A 68 1.85 28.18 -0.23
N PHE A 69 1.62 26.85 -0.29
CA PHE A 69 0.38 26.22 -0.74
C PHE A 69 -0.03 26.59 -2.16
N ALA A 70 0.95 26.85 -3.05
CA ALA A 70 0.64 27.05 -4.45
C ALA A 70 -0.09 25.82 -5.03
N LYS A 71 -0.94 26.06 -6.01
CA LYS A 71 -1.70 24.99 -6.63
C LYS A 71 -0.77 23.91 -7.17
N ARG A 72 -1.05 22.66 -6.82
CA ARG A 72 -0.24 21.52 -7.26
C ARG A 72 -0.59 21.17 -8.70
N GLY A 73 0.40 21.29 -9.58
CA GLY A 73 0.25 20.89 -10.96
C GLY A 73 0.55 19.42 -11.16
N PHE A 74 0.48 18.98 -12.41
CA PHE A 74 0.73 17.58 -12.76
C PHE A 74 2.13 17.12 -12.33
N VAL A 75 3.15 17.95 -12.55
CA VAL A 75 4.54 17.59 -12.22
C VAL A 75 4.71 17.36 -10.73
N VAL A 76 4.15 18.25 -9.89
CA VAL A 76 4.25 18.12 -8.43
C VAL A 76 3.53 16.88 -7.95
N ARG A 77 2.36 16.58 -8.50
CA ARG A 77 1.61 15.36 -8.14
C ARG A 77 2.35 14.11 -8.55
N ALA A 78 2.99 14.12 -9.73
CA ALA A 78 3.78 12.98 -10.20
C ALA A 78 4.99 12.76 -9.31
N ILE A 79 5.69 13.82 -8.93
CA ILE A 79 6.83 13.73 -8.01
C ILE A 79 6.40 13.19 -6.65
N HIS A 80 5.29 13.70 -6.11
CA HIS A 80 4.74 13.23 -4.84
C HIS A 80 4.44 11.73 -4.89
N ALA A 81 3.72 11.29 -5.91
CA ALA A 81 3.35 9.89 -6.07
C ALA A 81 4.58 9.01 -6.23
N SER A 82 5.55 9.45 -7.04
CA SER A 82 6.77 8.67 -7.28
C SER A 82 7.61 8.54 -6.01
N LEU A 83 7.77 9.62 -5.25
CA LEU A 83 8.52 9.58 -4.00
C LEU A 83 7.80 8.71 -2.96
N PHE A 84 6.48 8.78 -2.89
CA PHE A 84 5.70 7.95 -1.98
C PHE A 84 5.88 6.47 -2.34
N GLU A 85 5.71 6.11 -3.61
CA GLU A 85 5.84 4.73 -4.06
C GLU A 85 7.25 4.19 -3.82
N LEU A 86 8.28 4.96 -4.17
CA LEU A 86 9.66 4.53 -4.00
C LEU A 86 9.98 4.31 -2.53
N SER A 87 9.63 5.25 -1.67
CA SER A 87 9.89 5.12 -0.23
C SER A 87 9.08 4.00 0.40
N MET A 88 7.84 3.79 -0.06
CA MET A 88 6.99 2.70 0.41
C MET A 88 7.54 1.34 -0.01
N VAL A 89 8.05 1.21 -1.23
CA VAL A 89 8.69 -0.02 -1.69
C VAL A 89 9.90 -0.35 -0.82
N ILE A 90 10.73 0.65 -0.51
CA ILE A 90 11.91 0.44 0.35
C ILE A 90 11.49 -0.01 1.75
N ALA A 91 10.51 0.66 2.35
CA ALA A 91 10.01 0.29 3.67
C ALA A 91 9.38 -1.11 3.67
N GLY A 92 8.59 -1.42 2.65
CA GLY A 92 7.96 -2.73 2.50
C GLY A 92 8.97 -3.84 2.29
N LEU A 93 10.03 -3.57 1.53
CA LEU A 93 11.12 -4.52 1.29
C LEU A 93 11.76 -4.97 2.62
N PHE A 94 12.05 -4.05 3.51
CA PHE A 94 12.62 -4.39 4.82
C PHE A 94 11.63 -5.18 5.66
N LEU A 95 10.36 -4.81 5.64
CA LEU A 95 9.32 -5.53 6.39
C LEU A 95 9.19 -6.98 5.90
N VAL A 96 9.09 -7.18 4.59
CA VAL A 96 8.93 -8.51 3.99
C VAL A 96 10.17 -9.36 4.26
N SER A 97 11.37 -8.80 4.07
CA SER A 97 12.61 -9.51 4.34
C SER A 97 12.70 -9.96 5.78
N TRP A 98 12.38 -9.07 6.71
CA TRP A 98 12.43 -9.38 8.14
C TRP A 98 11.39 -10.44 8.53
N TRP A 99 10.15 -10.28 8.08
CA TRP A 99 9.06 -11.17 8.52
C TRP A 99 9.18 -12.57 7.92
N LEU A 100 9.46 -12.65 6.63
CA LEU A 100 9.55 -13.94 5.94
C LEU A 100 10.93 -14.57 6.02
N GLY A 101 11.94 -13.84 6.46
CA GLY A 101 13.31 -14.34 6.51
C GLY A 101 13.91 -14.62 5.15
N VAL A 102 13.54 -13.82 4.15
CA VAL A 102 14.03 -13.97 2.77
C VAL A 102 15.08 -12.90 2.46
N THR A 103 15.79 -13.08 1.35
CA THR A 103 16.77 -12.09 0.91
C THR A 103 16.09 -10.79 0.50
N TYR A 104 16.85 -9.70 0.44
CA TYR A 104 16.30 -8.42 -0.02
C TYR A 104 15.79 -8.49 -1.45
N TRP A 105 16.43 -9.28 -2.30
CA TRP A 105 15.97 -9.46 -3.68
C TRP A 105 14.62 -10.18 -3.74
N GLU A 106 14.47 -11.24 -2.98
CA GLU A 106 13.20 -11.97 -2.91
C GLU A 106 12.11 -11.09 -2.30
N ALA A 107 12.45 -10.33 -1.25
CA ALA A 107 11.52 -9.40 -0.63
C ALA A 107 11.07 -8.32 -1.62
N PHE A 108 11.97 -7.84 -2.45
CA PHE A 108 11.65 -6.85 -3.48
C PHE A 108 10.64 -7.41 -4.49
N ILE A 109 10.85 -8.65 -4.93
CA ILE A 109 9.92 -9.30 -5.87
C ILE A 109 8.54 -9.46 -5.25
N ILE A 110 8.47 -9.90 -3.98
CA ILE A 110 7.21 -10.07 -3.27
C ILE A 110 6.51 -8.72 -3.08
N ASP A 111 7.25 -7.70 -2.68
CA ASP A 111 6.74 -6.35 -2.46
C ASP A 111 6.14 -5.76 -3.74
N VAL A 112 6.87 -5.86 -4.85
CA VAL A 112 6.39 -5.41 -6.16
C VAL A 112 5.16 -6.21 -6.59
N GLY A 113 5.16 -7.52 -6.31
CA GLY A 113 4.01 -8.37 -6.60
C GLY A 113 2.76 -7.94 -5.84
N PHE A 114 2.88 -7.64 -4.55
CA PHE A 114 1.76 -7.10 -3.76
C PHE A 114 1.28 -5.76 -4.31
N SER A 115 2.20 -4.87 -4.65
CA SER A 115 1.84 -3.56 -5.19
C SER A 115 1.08 -3.69 -6.52
N ALA A 116 1.54 -4.55 -7.40
CA ALA A 116 0.87 -4.82 -8.66
C ALA A 116 -0.52 -5.42 -8.44
N PHE A 117 -0.62 -6.39 -7.52
CA PHE A 117 -1.90 -6.99 -7.18
C PHE A 117 -2.90 -5.96 -6.68
N PHE A 118 -2.48 -5.13 -5.72
CA PHE A 118 -3.37 -4.13 -5.14
C PHE A 118 -3.78 -3.06 -6.16
N LEU A 119 -2.87 -2.69 -7.06
CA LEU A 119 -3.20 -1.76 -8.13
C LEU A 119 -4.28 -2.31 -9.05
N LEU A 120 -4.10 -3.55 -9.50
CA LEU A 120 -5.08 -4.21 -10.38
C LEU A 120 -6.39 -4.48 -9.65
N TYR A 121 -6.29 -4.93 -8.40
CA TYR A 121 -7.46 -5.21 -7.58
C TYR A 121 -8.28 -3.93 -7.33
N ALA A 122 -7.62 -2.83 -6.97
CA ALA A 122 -8.29 -1.58 -6.71
C ALA A 122 -9.00 -1.06 -7.97
N TYR A 123 -8.34 -1.18 -9.11
CA TYR A 123 -8.93 -0.79 -10.38
C TYR A 123 -10.18 -1.63 -10.69
N GLY A 124 -10.06 -2.95 -10.59
CA GLY A 124 -11.17 -3.85 -10.89
C GLY A 124 -12.32 -3.70 -9.91
N PHE A 125 -12.01 -3.59 -8.61
CA PHE A 125 -13.04 -3.47 -7.57
C PHE A 125 -13.83 -2.17 -7.72
N ASN A 126 -13.15 -1.06 -7.99
CA ASN A 126 -13.83 0.22 -8.15
C ASN A 126 -14.62 0.31 -9.46
N TRP A 127 -14.23 -0.50 -10.45
CA TRP A 127 -14.93 -0.53 -11.73
C TRP A 127 -16.19 -1.38 -11.69
N ALA A 128 -16.19 -2.41 -10.86
CA ALA A 128 -17.36 -3.31 -10.71
C ALA A 128 -18.47 -2.64 -9.81
#